data_f5b4db8eed47ce29304e0d43c84769c8
#
_entry.id   f5b4db8eed47ce29304e0d43c84769c8
#
_cell.length_a   1.000
_cell.length_b   1.000
_cell.length_c   1.000
_cell.angle_alpha   90.00
_cell.angle_beta   90.00
_cell.angle_gamma   90.00
#
_symmetry.space_group_name_H-M   'P 1'
#
loop_
_entity.id
_entity.type
_entity.pdbx_description
1 polymer ?
#
loop_
_entity_poly.entity_id
_entity_poly.type
_entity_poly.pdbx_seq_one_letter_code
_entity_poly.pdbx_strand_id
1 'polypeptide(L)'
;MLFFSGISFAQNTITGSVTDGNKQSIPGANVTIVGSSGGVSTDFDGTFKLTTSSKPPFTIKVSAVGFETKTVNITSANQKVDVVLKDEETKLDEIVVSASRTPERVIESPVTIERMGIQEIRNTTAPTFYDGLENLKEVNFNTSSISFKSINTRGFASVANTRFMQLVDGMDNSSPALNFVLGNLIGISDIDVANVELLPGASSALYGANAFNGIMFMNSKSPFTNEGISVYYKYGQTSQKAAGTNDYNDFGIRAAKAFTKHFALKANFTYMEASEWIAADTRSMTGGSIGHAMNQNYDGLNIYGDEVTTFIPNVGQVSRTGYREQDLTDNKVKNVKADFSAHIRPFADDTEIIAQYKIGLGSTIYQGANRYALKDFTMQQGKVEVKGKNFFARVYATTEDAGNSYDMRFAAWNVNRAAKSDQEWFTNYATAYQLSGAVMGTSANESAAIARNFADYNVLPAQISFIPKPTGSARFEPGSPQFNSALATVVSNPDLTQGAKFIDHSKLYHSDVNYNFRDIIKWAEVQVGGSWRQYEMNSEGTIFTDYDGPITYREYGAYGQLTKKFLEDRLKFTGSLRYDKSQNFDGNI
;
A
#
# COMPACT_ATOMS: atom_id res chain seq x y z
N MET A 1 -41.66 -24.90 57.74
CA MET A 1 -40.87 -25.70 56.78
C MET A 1 -41.31 -25.31 55.42
N LEU A 2 -40.61 -24.33 54.78
CA LEU A 2 -40.94 -23.84 53.46
C LEU A 2 -40.16 -24.70 52.44
N PHE A 3 -40.88 -25.44 51.62
CA PHE A 3 -40.31 -26.17 50.47
C PHE A 3 -40.02 -25.18 49.32
N PHE A 4 -38.74 -24.89 49.09
CA PHE A 4 -38.28 -24.25 47.84
C PHE A 4 -38.20 -25.35 46.78
N SER A 5 -39.20 -25.46 45.91
CA SER A 5 -39.12 -26.25 44.71
C SER A 5 -38.25 -25.51 43.66
N GLY A 6 -36.99 -25.90 43.54
CA GLY A 6 -36.10 -25.44 42.51
C GLY A 6 -36.66 -25.86 41.14
N ILE A 7 -37.00 -24.90 40.27
CA ILE A 7 -37.34 -25.12 38.87
C ILE A 7 -36.02 -25.46 38.14
N SER A 8 -35.75 -26.74 37.94
CA SER A 8 -34.64 -27.19 37.11
C SER A 8 -35.04 -27.03 35.65
N PHE A 9 -34.46 -26.05 34.96
CA PHE A 9 -34.57 -25.97 33.50
C PHE A 9 -33.67 -27.06 32.91
N ALA A 10 -34.27 -28.06 32.28
CA ALA A 10 -33.54 -29.05 31.51
C ALA A 10 -32.88 -28.36 30.32
N GLN A 11 -31.56 -28.23 30.34
CA GLN A 11 -30.77 -27.75 29.20
C GLN A 11 -30.49 -28.89 28.25
N ASN A 12 -30.76 -28.67 26.96
CA ASN A 12 -30.39 -29.57 25.89
C ASN A 12 -28.96 -29.27 25.41
N THR A 13 -28.15 -30.30 25.26
CA THR A 13 -26.78 -30.15 24.77
C THR A 13 -26.65 -30.85 23.42
N ILE A 14 -26.43 -30.07 22.36
CA ILE A 14 -26.14 -30.59 21.02
C ILE A 14 -24.62 -30.59 20.83
N THR A 15 -24.07 -31.71 20.48
CA THR A 15 -22.63 -31.87 20.20
C THR A 15 -22.42 -32.34 18.76
N GLY A 16 -21.27 -32.05 18.21
CA GLY A 16 -20.95 -32.51 16.86
C GLY A 16 -19.62 -32.01 16.35
N SER A 17 -19.40 -32.28 15.08
CA SER A 17 -18.21 -31.83 14.36
C SER A 17 -18.61 -31.14 13.05
N VAL A 18 -17.78 -30.19 12.61
CA VAL A 18 -17.90 -29.52 11.32
C VAL A 18 -16.63 -29.78 10.53
N THR A 19 -16.80 -30.35 9.35
CA THR A 19 -15.69 -30.70 8.44
C THR A 19 -15.99 -30.19 7.03
N ASP A 20 -14.97 -30.10 6.19
CA ASP A 20 -15.09 -29.87 4.74
C ASP A 20 -15.38 -31.16 3.98
N GLY A 21 -15.50 -31.07 2.63
CA GLY A 21 -15.69 -32.20 1.74
C GLY A 21 -14.54 -33.23 1.75
N ASN A 22 -13.35 -32.83 2.17
CA ASN A 22 -12.15 -33.67 2.30
C ASN A 22 -12.00 -34.25 3.71
N LYS A 23 -12.99 -34.04 4.59
CA LYS A 23 -13.00 -34.46 6.00
C LYS A 23 -11.96 -33.72 6.87
N GLN A 24 -11.48 -32.54 6.44
CA GLN A 24 -10.66 -31.68 7.28
C GLN A 24 -11.56 -30.89 8.25
N SER A 25 -11.13 -30.77 9.49
CA SER A 25 -11.85 -30.01 10.51
C SER A 25 -11.92 -28.54 10.15
N ILE A 26 -13.07 -27.89 10.39
CA ILE A 26 -13.27 -26.45 10.19
C ILE A 26 -13.32 -25.76 11.55
N PRO A 27 -12.20 -25.16 12.03
CA PRO A 27 -12.18 -24.38 13.25
C PRO A 27 -12.94 -23.06 13.07
N GLY A 28 -13.58 -22.56 14.14
CA GLY A 28 -14.25 -21.26 14.13
C GLY A 28 -15.55 -21.21 13.31
N ALA A 29 -16.09 -22.37 12.89
CA ALA A 29 -17.41 -22.41 12.27
C ALA A 29 -18.48 -22.00 13.27
N ASN A 30 -19.39 -21.10 12.87
CA ASN A 30 -20.51 -20.64 13.71
C ASN A 30 -21.66 -21.63 13.66
N VAL A 31 -22.10 -22.08 14.82
CA VAL A 31 -23.29 -22.92 15.00
C VAL A 31 -24.33 -22.15 15.79
N THR A 32 -25.40 -21.70 15.14
CA THR A 32 -26.45 -20.86 15.72
C THR A 32 -27.81 -21.52 15.62
N ILE A 33 -28.73 -21.20 16.53
CA ILE A 33 -30.12 -21.64 16.45
C ILE A 33 -30.91 -20.64 15.60
N VAL A 34 -31.62 -21.13 14.60
CA VAL A 34 -32.44 -20.26 13.74
C VAL A 34 -33.55 -19.60 14.58
N GLY A 35 -33.58 -18.24 14.53
CA GLY A 35 -34.55 -17.46 15.33
C GLY A 35 -34.10 -17.15 16.76
N SER A 36 -32.85 -17.46 17.15
CA SER A 36 -32.26 -17.15 18.45
C SER A 36 -30.94 -16.40 18.29
N SER A 37 -30.58 -15.57 19.28
CA SER A 37 -29.30 -14.88 19.32
C SER A 37 -28.15 -15.73 19.91
N GLY A 38 -28.42 -16.97 20.33
CA GLY A 38 -27.43 -17.87 20.93
C GLY A 38 -26.71 -18.74 19.89
N GLY A 39 -25.41 -18.91 20.05
CA GLY A 39 -24.59 -19.76 19.21
C GLY A 39 -23.25 -20.09 19.86
N VAL A 40 -22.49 -20.99 19.24
CA VAL A 40 -21.13 -21.38 19.62
C VAL A 40 -20.27 -21.47 18.36
N SER A 41 -18.96 -21.35 18.52
CA SER A 41 -17.99 -21.63 17.45
C SER A 41 -17.35 -22.99 17.68
N THR A 42 -16.93 -23.65 16.59
CA THR A 42 -16.15 -24.88 16.66
C THR A 42 -14.74 -24.61 17.19
N ASP A 43 -14.19 -25.55 17.92
CA ASP A 43 -12.80 -25.56 18.36
C ASP A 43 -11.80 -25.93 17.24
N PHE A 44 -10.50 -26.10 17.58
CA PHE A 44 -9.45 -26.46 16.62
C PHE A 44 -9.67 -27.79 15.91
N ASP A 45 -10.34 -28.73 16.57
CA ASP A 45 -10.66 -30.04 16.00
C ASP A 45 -11.99 -30.01 15.22
N GLY A 46 -12.58 -28.80 15.04
CA GLY A 46 -13.87 -28.62 14.38
C GLY A 46 -15.05 -29.10 15.20
N THR A 47 -14.87 -29.37 16.51
CA THR A 47 -15.96 -29.86 17.37
C THR A 47 -16.71 -28.72 18.04
N PHE A 48 -17.98 -28.93 18.35
CA PHE A 48 -18.81 -27.94 19.07
C PHE A 48 -19.70 -28.57 20.13
N LYS A 49 -20.04 -27.76 21.13
CA LYS A 49 -21.01 -28.09 22.16
C LYS A 49 -21.97 -26.90 22.36
N LEU A 50 -23.17 -27.02 21.82
CA LEU A 50 -24.22 -26.01 21.90
C LEU A 50 -25.20 -26.38 23.02
N THR A 51 -25.27 -25.57 24.06
CA THR A 51 -26.22 -25.74 25.15
C THR A 51 -27.36 -24.74 25.04
N THR A 52 -28.61 -25.23 25.05
CA THR A 52 -29.79 -24.40 24.81
C THR A 52 -30.98 -24.83 25.71
N SER A 53 -31.86 -23.91 26.00
CA SER A 53 -33.18 -24.17 26.62
C SER A 53 -34.27 -24.49 25.59
N SER A 54 -33.97 -24.38 24.26
CA SER A 54 -34.92 -24.68 23.19
C SER A 54 -35.25 -26.18 23.19
N LYS A 55 -36.52 -26.49 23.09
CA LYS A 55 -37.00 -27.89 23.00
C LYS A 55 -37.04 -28.33 21.54
N PRO A 56 -36.54 -29.54 21.19
CA PRO A 56 -36.74 -30.11 19.87
C PRO A 56 -38.22 -30.21 19.48
N PRO A 57 -38.58 -30.07 18.20
CA PRO A 57 -37.66 -29.85 17.07
C PRO A 57 -37.29 -28.37 16.89
N PHE A 58 -36.01 -28.09 16.56
CA PHE A 58 -35.52 -26.78 16.13
C PHE A 58 -34.40 -26.94 15.11
N THR A 59 -34.10 -25.87 14.38
CA THR A 59 -33.08 -25.89 13.33
C THR A 59 -31.83 -25.14 13.79
N ILE A 60 -30.66 -25.74 13.60
CA ILE A 60 -29.39 -25.06 13.73
C ILE A 60 -28.89 -24.64 12.34
N LYS A 61 -28.24 -23.50 12.27
CA LYS A 61 -27.53 -22.97 11.12
C LYS A 61 -26.03 -23.07 11.38
N VAL A 62 -25.31 -23.76 10.52
CA VAL A 62 -23.86 -23.91 10.57
C VAL A 62 -23.27 -23.15 9.40
N SER A 63 -22.37 -22.21 9.70
CA SER A 63 -21.72 -21.37 8.69
C SER A 63 -20.25 -21.19 9.02
N ALA A 64 -19.41 -21.22 8.02
CA ALA A 64 -17.99 -20.86 8.10
C ALA A 64 -17.65 -20.01 6.88
N VAL A 65 -16.66 -19.15 7.02
CA VAL A 65 -16.25 -18.30 5.91
C VAL A 65 -15.60 -19.19 4.84
N GLY A 66 -16.15 -19.09 3.63
CA GLY A 66 -15.72 -19.85 2.48
C GLY A 66 -16.42 -21.19 2.28
N PHE A 67 -17.47 -21.43 3.05
CA PHE A 67 -18.28 -22.63 2.93
C PHE A 67 -19.75 -22.27 2.76
N GLU A 68 -20.47 -23.07 2.00
CA GLU A 68 -21.93 -22.96 1.89
C GLU A 68 -22.57 -23.17 3.28
N THR A 69 -23.42 -22.22 3.66
CA THR A 69 -24.17 -22.33 4.91
C THR A 69 -25.11 -23.54 4.87
N LYS A 70 -25.07 -24.38 5.90
CA LYS A 70 -25.92 -25.57 6.02
C LYS A 70 -26.84 -25.46 7.23
N THR A 71 -28.09 -25.85 7.05
CA THR A 71 -29.07 -25.96 8.12
C THR A 71 -29.32 -27.43 8.46
N VAL A 72 -29.45 -27.72 9.76
CA VAL A 72 -29.70 -29.09 10.24
C VAL A 72 -30.84 -29.05 11.25
N ASN A 73 -31.81 -29.93 11.09
CA ASN A 73 -32.92 -30.08 12.02
C ASN A 73 -32.52 -30.97 13.21
N ILE A 74 -32.71 -30.44 14.41
CA ILE A 74 -32.52 -31.16 15.67
C ILE A 74 -33.87 -31.70 16.11
N THR A 75 -33.98 -33.01 16.18
CA THR A 75 -35.23 -33.71 16.48
C THR A 75 -35.28 -34.31 17.87
N SER A 76 -34.12 -34.46 18.52
CA SER A 76 -34.04 -35.04 19.88
C SER A 76 -33.09 -34.24 20.78
N ALA A 77 -33.32 -34.31 22.08
CA ALA A 77 -32.43 -33.76 23.10
C ALA A 77 -31.07 -34.52 23.06
N ASN A 78 -29.98 -33.77 23.28
CA ASN A 78 -28.60 -34.32 23.32
C ASN A 78 -28.18 -35.01 22.00
N GLN A 79 -28.69 -34.56 20.86
CA GLN A 79 -28.35 -35.13 19.56
C GLN A 79 -26.90 -34.81 19.19
N LYS A 80 -26.19 -35.82 18.65
CA LYS A 80 -24.89 -35.60 18.00
C LYS A 80 -25.10 -35.32 16.51
N VAL A 81 -24.41 -34.29 15.98
CA VAL A 81 -24.59 -33.82 14.59
C VAL A 81 -23.24 -33.60 13.95
N ASP A 82 -22.88 -34.41 12.98
CA ASP A 82 -21.71 -34.23 12.15
C ASP A 82 -22.11 -33.50 10.86
N VAL A 83 -21.54 -32.33 10.64
CA VAL A 83 -21.89 -31.43 9.53
C VAL A 83 -20.73 -31.36 8.55
N VAL A 84 -20.96 -31.75 7.32
CA VAL A 84 -20.01 -31.49 6.23
C VAL A 84 -20.49 -30.25 5.51
N LEU A 85 -19.66 -29.18 5.55
CA LEU A 85 -19.87 -27.99 4.73
C LEU A 85 -19.18 -28.24 3.38
N LYS A 86 -19.83 -27.80 2.33
CA LYS A 86 -19.23 -27.75 1.00
C LYS A 86 -18.47 -26.46 0.86
N ASP A 87 -17.32 -26.50 0.21
CA ASP A 87 -16.64 -25.28 -0.22
C ASP A 87 -17.66 -24.44 -1.01
N GLU A 88 -17.69 -23.17 -0.72
CA GLU A 88 -18.38 -22.22 -1.57
C GLU A 88 -17.61 -22.23 -2.90
N GLU A 89 -18.07 -23.04 -3.86
CA GLU A 89 -17.39 -23.18 -5.15
C GLU A 89 -17.15 -21.81 -5.74
N THR A 90 -15.92 -21.56 -6.16
CA THR A 90 -15.54 -20.42 -7.03
C THR A 90 -16.28 -20.59 -8.35
N LYS A 91 -17.48 -20.09 -8.43
CA LYS A 91 -18.33 -20.31 -9.59
C LYS A 91 -17.96 -19.31 -10.68
N LEU A 92 -17.97 -19.81 -11.89
CA LEU A 92 -18.05 -18.99 -13.11
C LEU A 92 -19.23 -17.98 -13.05
N ASP A 93 -20.13 -18.13 -12.10
CA ASP A 93 -21.26 -17.25 -11.76
C ASP A 93 -20.91 -16.13 -10.77
N GLU A 94 -19.64 -15.99 -10.38
CA GLU A 94 -19.19 -14.96 -9.45
C GLU A 94 -19.42 -13.56 -10.02
N ILE A 95 -20.02 -12.69 -9.19
CA ILE A 95 -20.36 -11.32 -9.60
C ILE A 95 -19.18 -10.41 -9.37
N VAL A 96 -18.82 -9.64 -10.38
CA VAL A 96 -17.82 -8.58 -10.38
C VAL A 96 -18.41 -7.26 -10.81
N VAL A 97 -17.80 -6.16 -10.42
CA VAL A 97 -18.26 -4.80 -10.74
C VAL A 97 -17.22 -4.04 -11.57
N SER A 98 -16.00 -4.53 -11.59
CA SER A 98 -14.84 -3.83 -12.13
C SER A 98 -14.89 -3.57 -13.63
N ALA A 99 -15.35 -4.52 -14.43
CA ALA A 99 -15.30 -4.39 -15.89
C ALA A 99 -16.39 -3.45 -16.46
N SER A 100 -17.56 -3.42 -15.85
CA SER A 100 -18.73 -2.70 -16.38
C SER A 100 -19.25 -1.59 -15.46
N ARG A 101 -18.63 -1.38 -14.28
CA ARG A 101 -19.13 -0.49 -13.20
C ARG A 101 -20.52 -0.85 -12.68
N THR A 102 -21.06 -1.97 -13.09
CA THR A 102 -22.32 -2.55 -12.63
C THR A 102 -22.15 -4.05 -12.43
N PRO A 103 -22.92 -4.67 -11.51
CA PRO A 103 -22.77 -6.09 -11.25
C PRO A 103 -23.02 -6.95 -12.50
N GLU A 104 -22.02 -7.76 -12.87
CA GLU A 104 -22.12 -8.77 -13.95
C GLU A 104 -21.34 -10.04 -13.54
N ARG A 105 -21.63 -11.16 -14.21
CA ARG A 105 -20.86 -12.40 -13.97
C ARG A 105 -19.50 -12.32 -14.66
N VAL A 106 -18.45 -12.88 -14.02
CA VAL A 106 -17.10 -12.89 -14.60
C VAL A 106 -17.09 -13.44 -16.02
N ILE A 107 -17.83 -14.53 -16.26
CA ILE A 107 -17.91 -15.18 -17.58
C ILE A 107 -18.55 -14.29 -18.65
N GLU A 108 -19.36 -13.31 -18.27
CA GLU A 108 -20.00 -12.38 -19.20
C GLU A 108 -19.15 -11.14 -19.48
N SER A 109 -18.06 -10.95 -18.74
CA SER A 109 -17.19 -9.80 -18.93
C SER A 109 -16.49 -9.84 -20.29
N PRO A 110 -16.48 -8.73 -21.04
CA PRO A 110 -15.76 -8.65 -22.32
C PRO A 110 -14.23 -8.52 -22.15
N VAL A 111 -13.76 -8.34 -20.91
CA VAL A 111 -12.34 -8.19 -20.57
C VAL A 111 -11.93 -9.25 -19.55
N THR A 112 -10.65 -9.59 -19.56
CA THR A 112 -10.08 -10.48 -18.54
C THR A 112 -10.16 -9.81 -17.18
N ILE A 113 -10.66 -10.52 -16.18
CA ILE A 113 -10.67 -10.12 -14.79
C ILE A 113 -9.96 -11.21 -13.99
N GLU A 114 -8.93 -10.83 -13.28
CA GLU A 114 -8.32 -11.68 -12.25
C GLU A 114 -8.94 -11.29 -10.91
N ARG A 115 -9.20 -12.28 -10.07
CA ARG A 115 -9.85 -12.04 -8.77
C ARG A 115 -9.14 -12.82 -7.68
N MET A 116 -9.06 -12.19 -6.51
CA MET A 116 -8.68 -12.84 -5.26
C MET A 116 -9.83 -12.68 -4.27
N GLY A 117 -10.51 -13.76 -3.98
CA GLY A 117 -11.62 -13.79 -3.04
C GLY A 117 -11.14 -13.98 -1.61
N ILE A 118 -12.11 -14.11 -0.69
CA ILE A 118 -11.81 -14.18 0.76
C ILE A 118 -11.01 -15.43 1.15
N GLN A 119 -11.18 -16.53 0.38
CA GLN A 119 -10.46 -17.80 0.62
C GLN A 119 -8.99 -17.67 0.21
N GLU A 120 -8.74 -17.16 -0.99
CA GLU A 120 -7.40 -16.96 -1.50
C GLU A 120 -6.63 -15.96 -0.62
N ILE A 121 -7.31 -14.90 -0.13
CA ILE A 121 -6.74 -13.93 0.82
C ILE A 121 -6.32 -14.62 2.12
N ARG A 122 -7.14 -15.51 2.65
CA ARG A 122 -6.83 -16.25 3.89
C ARG A 122 -5.76 -17.31 3.72
N ASN A 123 -5.73 -17.95 2.57
CA ASN A 123 -4.81 -19.06 2.27
C ASN A 123 -3.47 -18.56 1.71
N THR A 124 -3.30 -17.26 1.52
CA THR A 124 -2.01 -16.73 1.08
C THR A 124 -0.93 -17.00 2.14
N THR A 125 0.20 -17.52 1.68
CA THR A 125 1.39 -17.72 2.51
C THR A 125 2.24 -16.46 2.64
N ALA A 126 1.90 -15.41 1.90
CA ALA A 126 2.57 -14.12 1.95
C ALA A 126 2.25 -13.38 3.27
N PRO A 127 3.12 -12.46 3.73
CA PRO A 127 2.91 -11.68 4.95
C PRO A 127 1.59 -10.89 4.95
N THR A 128 1.19 -10.36 3.79
CA THR A 128 -0.06 -9.63 3.59
C THR A 128 -0.79 -10.13 2.34
N PHE A 129 -2.11 -9.86 2.27
CA PHE A 129 -2.86 -10.18 1.04
C PHE A 129 -2.31 -9.45 -0.18
N TYR A 130 -1.79 -8.23 0.02
CA TYR A 130 -1.23 -7.42 -1.05
C TYR A 130 0.00 -8.08 -1.69
N ASP A 131 0.85 -8.70 -0.88
CA ASP A 131 1.98 -9.50 -1.35
C ASP A 131 1.50 -10.73 -2.13
N GLY A 132 0.38 -11.33 -1.69
CA GLY A 132 -0.26 -12.47 -2.35
C GLY A 132 -0.78 -12.18 -3.75
N LEU A 133 -0.98 -10.90 -4.12
CA LEU A 133 -1.42 -10.50 -5.47
C LEU A 133 -0.40 -10.86 -6.56
N GLU A 134 0.87 -11.09 -6.21
CA GLU A 134 1.89 -11.56 -7.15
C GLU A 134 1.55 -12.92 -7.78
N ASN A 135 0.68 -13.70 -7.14
CA ASN A 135 0.19 -14.98 -7.66
C ASN A 135 -0.91 -14.83 -8.74
N LEU A 136 -1.48 -13.62 -8.92
CA LEU A 136 -2.43 -13.38 -10.00
C LEU A 136 -1.72 -13.34 -11.35
N LYS A 137 -2.43 -13.77 -12.40
CA LYS A 137 -1.88 -13.76 -13.76
C LYS A 137 -1.56 -12.34 -14.21
N GLU A 138 -0.49 -12.20 -15.00
CA GLU A 138 -0.04 -10.94 -15.58
C GLU A 138 0.41 -9.87 -14.57
N VAL A 139 0.50 -10.19 -13.27
CA VAL A 139 0.94 -9.28 -12.21
C VAL A 139 2.44 -9.41 -12.00
N ASN A 140 3.09 -8.26 -11.88
CA ASN A 140 4.50 -8.16 -11.49
C ASN A 140 4.65 -7.07 -10.43
N PHE A 141 5.49 -7.31 -9.46
CA PHE A 141 5.84 -6.32 -8.45
C PHE A 141 7.24 -5.76 -8.64
N ASN A 142 7.36 -4.47 -8.40
CA ASN A 142 8.63 -3.83 -8.07
C ASN A 142 8.62 -3.54 -6.57
N THR A 143 9.45 -4.25 -5.82
CA THR A 143 9.50 -4.17 -4.37
C THR A 143 10.58 -3.19 -3.92
N SER A 144 10.17 -2.02 -3.45
CA SER A 144 11.06 -1.01 -2.88
C SER A 144 11.33 -1.25 -1.39
N SER A 145 10.33 -1.78 -0.67
CA SER A 145 10.38 -2.02 0.77
C SER A 145 9.32 -3.05 1.20
N ILE A 146 9.29 -3.40 2.48
CA ILE A 146 8.32 -4.34 3.05
C ILE A 146 6.88 -3.89 2.78
N SER A 147 6.59 -2.61 2.96
CA SER A 147 5.23 -2.05 2.83
C SER A 147 5.00 -1.25 1.55
N PHE A 148 6.05 -0.99 0.77
CA PHE A 148 5.97 -0.21 -0.46
C PHE A 148 6.34 -1.05 -1.68
N LYS A 149 5.30 -1.49 -2.39
CA LYS A 149 5.43 -2.27 -3.61
C LYS A 149 4.62 -1.62 -4.73
N SER A 150 5.23 -1.45 -5.88
CA SER A 150 4.56 -0.96 -7.08
C SER A 150 4.13 -2.15 -7.93
N ILE A 151 2.84 -2.19 -8.24
CA ILE A 151 2.24 -3.21 -9.09
C ILE A 151 2.23 -2.75 -10.55
N ASN A 152 2.47 -3.68 -11.46
CA ASN A 152 2.25 -3.48 -12.87
C ASN A 152 1.67 -4.74 -13.51
N THR A 153 0.98 -4.55 -14.64
CA THR A 153 0.48 -5.67 -15.42
C THR A 153 1.14 -5.71 -16.79
N ARG A 154 1.37 -6.92 -17.31
CA ARG A 154 1.92 -7.16 -18.67
C ARG A 154 3.32 -6.56 -18.91
N GLY A 155 4.04 -6.15 -17.86
CA GLY A 155 5.41 -5.65 -17.97
C GLY A 155 5.58 -4.24 -18.56
N PHE A 156 4.53 -3.43 -18.67
CA PHE A 156 4.56 -2.09 -19.27
C PHE A 156 4.66 -0.96 -18.25
N ALA A 157 5.44 -1.12 -17.19
CA ALA A 157 5.60 -0.08 -16.19
C ALA A 157 7.02 0.03 -15.64
N SER A 158 7.33 1.22 -15.13
CA SER A 158 8.54 1.53 -14.35
C SER A 158 8.28 1.39 -12.85
N VAL A 159 9.28 1.74 -12.02
CA VAL A 159 9.22 1.67 -10.56
C VAL A 159 8.04 2.45 -9.98
N ALA A 160 7.84 3.70 -10.40
CA ALA A 160 6.67 4.51 -10.03
C ALA A 160 5.63 4.39 -11.14
N ASN A 161 4.63 3.53 -10.96
CA ASN A 161 3.62 3.28 -11.98
C ASN A 161 2.48 4.29 -11.91
N THR A 162 2.62 5.43 -12.58
CA THR A 162 1.59 6.47 -12.71
C THR A 162 0.45 6.08 -13.67
N ARG A 163 0.50 4.90 -14.27
CA ARG A 163 -0.48 4.41 -15.27
C ARG A 163 -1.30 3.24 -14.76
N PHE A 164 -1.17 2.92 -13.48
CA PHE A 164 -1.92 1.89 -12.78
C PHE A 164 -2.83 2.55 -11.75
N MET A 165 -4.10 2.21 -11.75
CA MET A 165 -5.08 2.76 -10.81
C MET A 165 -5.38 1.74 -9.72
N GLN A 166 -5.32 2.17 -8.47
CA GLN A 166 -5.68 1.37 -7.31
C GLN A 166 -6.86 2.00 -6.58
N LEU A 167 -8.01 1.35 -6.62
CA LEU A 167 -9.24 1.84 -6.01
C LEU A 167 -9.58 1.05 -4.75
N VAL A 168 -9.75 1.75 -3.63
CA VAL A 168 -10.21 1.18 -2.35
C VAL A 168 -11.62 1.67 -2.09
N ASP A 169 -12.60 0.79 -2.13
CA ASP A 169 -14.03 1.15 -2.04
C ASP A 169 -14.42 2.27 -3.00
N GLY A 170 -13.81 2.26 -4.20
CA GLY A 170 -14.02 3.24 -5.26
C GLY A 170 -13.25 4.57 -5.11
N MET A 171 -12.48 4.78 -4.05
CA MET A 171 -11.58 5.92 -3.89
C MET A 171 -10.20 5.61 -4.48
N ASP A 172 -9.63 6.54 -5.22
CA ASP A 172 -8.26 6.43 -5.74
C ASP A 172 -7.26 6.48 -4.58
N ASN A 173 -6.40 5.47 -4.49
CA ASN A 173 -5.39 5.32 -3.44
C ASN A 173 -4.01 5.82 -3.89
N SER A 174 -3.96 6.69 -4.90
CA SER A 174 -2.74 7.32 -5.37
C SER A 174 -2.44 8.59 -4.56
N SER A 175 -1.15 8.91 -4.43
CA SER A 175 -0.70 10.19 -3.89
C SER A 175 -1.25 11.34 -4.73
N PRO A 176 -1.96 12.32 -4.15
CA PRO A 176 -2.41 13.52 -4.85
C PRO A 176 -1.29 14.32 -5.53
N ALA A 177 -0.11 14.43 -4.91
CA ALA A 177 1.02 15.15 -5.48
C ALA A 177 1.67 14.41 -6.64
N LEU A 178 1.98 13.13 -6.46
CA LEU A 178 2.87 12.39 -7.34
C LEU A 178 2.14 11.46 -8.32
N ASN A 179 0.83 11.32 -8.16
CA ASN A 179 -0.07 10.55 -9.04
C ASN A 179 0.41 9.10 -9.28
N PHE A 180 0.91 8.44 -8.25
CA PHE A 180 1.19 7.01 -8.27
C PHE A 180 0.72 6.33 -6.98
N VAL A 181 0.44 5.03 -7.08
CA VAL A 181 -0.07 4.25 -5.95
C VAL A 181 1.01 4.01 -4.90
N LEU A 182 0.65 4.20 -3.63
CA LEU A 182 1.56 4.02 -2.48
C LEU A 182 1.61 2.55 -2.00
N GLY A 183 1.33 1.60 -2.89
CA GLY A 183 1.27 0.19 -2.55
C GLY A 183 0.21 -0.08 -1.48
N ASN A 184 0.56 -0.85 -0.46
CA ASN A 184 -0.33 -1.09 0.70
C ASN A 184 0.03 -0.24 1.92
N LEU A 185 0.92 0.76 1.78
CA LEU A 185 1.29 1.64 2.89
C LEU A 185 0.05 2.29 3.53
N ILE A 186 -0.92 2.69 2.69
CA ILE A 186 -2.15 3.38 3.09
C ILE A 186 -3.41 2.65 2.59
N GLY A 187 -3.26 1.47 2.01
CA GLY A 187 -4.35 0.70 1.41
C GLY A 187 -5.38 0.15 2.42
N ILE A 188 -6.13 -0.83 1.99
CA ILE A 188 -7.12 -1.51 2.83
C ILE A 188 -6.44 -2.43 3.85
N SER A 189 -7.04 -2.60 5.01
CA SER A 189 -6.58 -3.55 6.03
C SER A 189 -6.91 -4.99 5.65
N ASP A 190 -5.97 -5.93 5.82
CA ASP A 190 -6.13 -7.36 5.51
C ASP A 190 -7.41 -7.95 6.11
N ILE A 191 -7.73 -7.55 7.34
CA ILE A 191 -8.87 -8.08 8.07
C ILE A 191 -10.23 -7.64 7.50
N ASP A 192 -10.26 -6.56 6.71
CA ASP A 192 -11.49 -5.99 6.14
C ASP A 192 -11.64 -6.21 4.63
N VAL A 193 -10.66 -6.82 3.95
CA VAL A 193 -10.78 -7.13 2.51
C VAL A 193 -11.84 -8.19 2.29
N ALA A 194 -12.81 -7.90 1.42
CA ALA A 194 -13.80 -8.86 0.93
C ALA A 194 -13.30 -9.57 -0.33
N ASN A 195 -12.83 -8.79 -1.30
CA ASN A 195 -12.22 -9.28 -2.52
C ASN A 195 -11.29 -8.24 -3.14
N VAL A 196 -10.44 -8.70 -4.03
CA VAL A 196 -9.66 -7.87 -4.95
C VAL A 196 -10.02 -8.29 -6.37
N GLU A 197 -10.33 -7.33 -7.22
CA GLU A 197 -10.56 -7.52 -8.65
C GLU A 197 -9.49 -6.75 -9.42
N LEU A 198 -8.84 -7.41 -10.37
CA LEU A 198 -7.81 -6.80 -11.21
C LEU A 198 -8.23 -6.87 -12.67
N LEU A 199 -8.25 -5.72 -13.32
CA LEU A 199 -8.36 -5.59 -14.77
C LEU A 199 -6.97 -5.30 -15.32
N PRO A 200 -6.27 -6.28 -15.90
CA PRO A 200 -4.96 -6.05 -16.47
C PRO A 200 -5.05 -5.32 -17.81
N GLY A 201 -4.14 -4.36 -18.04
CA GLY A 201 -4.07 -3.59 -19.28
C GLY A 201 -5.00 -2.37 -19.31
N ALA A 202 -5.29 -1.87 -20.52
CA ALA A 202 -6.02 -0.62 -20.69
C ALA A 202 -7.52 -0.76 -20.44
N SER A 203 -8.06 0.05 -19.52
CA SER A 203 -9.48 0.14 -19.17
C SER A 203 -9.96 1.60 -19.06
N SER A 204 -9.32 2.50 -19.80
CA SER A 204 -9.55 3.94 -19.72
C SER A 204 -10.95 4.39 -20.16
N ALA A 205 -11.65 3.62 -21.00
CA ALA A 205 -12.97 4.00 -21.49
C ALA A 205 -14.00 4.28 -20.38
N LEU A 206 -13.98 3.52 -19.29
CA LEU A 206 -14.90 3.75 -18.16
C LEU A 206 -14.24 4.53 -17.00
N TYR A 207 -12.93 4.41 -16.83
CA TYR A 207 -12.21 4.90 -15.65
C TYR A 207 -11.36 6.15 -15.90
N GLY A 208 -11.08 6.47 -17.18
CA GLY A 208 -10.33 7.66 -17.59
C GLY A 208 -8.82 7.51 -17.51
N ALA A 209 -8.13 8.62 -17.37
CA ALA A 209 -6.67 8.68 -17.28
C ALA A 209 -6.14 7.80 -16.13
N ASN A 210 -4.88 7.36 -16.23
CA ASN A 210 -4.19 6.44 -15.31
C ASN A 210 -4.65 4.96 -15.38
N ALA A 211 -5.76 4.65 -16.08
CA ALA A 211 -6.26 3.27 -16.26
C ALA A 211 -5.64 2.59 -17.50
N PHE A 212 -4.36 2.81 -17.77
CA PHE A 212 -3.67 2.28 -18.97
C PHE A 212 -2.96 0.95 -18.71
N ASN A 213 -2.27 0.83 -17.59
CA ASN A 213 -1.51 -0.38 -17.22
C ASN A 213 -2.32 -1.36 -16.37
N GLY A 214 -3.55 -1.04 -16.04
CA GLY A 214 -4.46 -1.86 -15.25
C GLY A 214 -5.15 -1.08 -14.15
N ILE A 215 -6.19 -1.70 -13.60
CA ILE A 215 -6.94 -1.19 -12.46
C ILE A 215 -7.12 -2.30 -11.45
N MET A 216 -6.82 -2.02 -10.19
CA MET A 216 -7.10 -2.90 -9.06
C MET A 216 -8.19 -2.31 -8.18
N PHE A 217 -9.21 -3.10 -7.92
CA PHE A 217 -10.29 -2.79 -7.00
C PHE A 217 -10.13 -3.61 -5.74
N MET A 218 -10.06 -2.95 -4.63
CA MET A 218 -10.06 -3.58 -3.32
C MET A 218 -11.35 -3.20 -2.61
N ASN A 219 -12.20 -4.18 -2.40
CA ASN A 219 -13.51 -3.98 -1.81
C ASN A 219 -13.52 -4.45 -0.36
N SER A 220 -14.05 -3.62 0.53
CA SER A 220 -14.15 -3.93 1.95
C SER A 220 -15.41 -4.74 2.27
N LYS A 221 -15.37 -5.48 3.40
CA LYS A 221 -16.49 -6.27 3.90
C LYS A 221 -17.66 -5.36 4.31
N SER A 222 -18.86 -5.69 3.85
CA SER A 222 -20.07 -4.98 4.27
C SER A 222 -20.42 -5.31 5.73
N PRO A 223 -20.77 -4.30 6.56
CA PRO A 223 -21.20 -4.55 7.92
C PRO A 223 -22.57 -5.24 8.03
N PHE A 224 -23.38 -5.23 6.96
CA PHE A 224 -24.67 -5.94 6.95
C PHE A 224 -24.54 -7.45 6.76
N THR A 225 -23.48 -7.91 6.06
CA THR A 225 -23.26 -9.33 5.77
C THR A 225 -22.13 -9.95 6.56
N ASN A 226 -21.21 -9.12 7.08
CA ASN A 226 -20.04 -9.55 7.82
C ASN A 226 -20.00 -8.86 9.19
N GLU A 227 -20.97 -9.20 10.05
CA GLU A 227 -21.05 -8.71 11.42
C GLU A 227 -20.05 -9.41 12.34
N GLY A 228 -19.78 -8.80 13.48
CA GLY A 228 -18.98 -9.36 14.56
C GLY A 228 -17.64 -8.67 14.74
N ILE A 229 -16.83 -9.26 15.60
CA ILE A 229 -15.46 -8.80 15.91
C ILE A 229 -14.49 -9.84 15.33
N SER A 230 -13.48 -9.36 14.64
CA SER A 230 -12.36 -10.17 14.14
C SER A 230 -11.06 -9.57 14.62
N VAL A 231 -10.11 -10.40 15.03
CA VAL A 231 -8.79 -10.00 15.50
C VAL A 231 -7.74 -10.93 14.89
N TYR A 232 -6.59 -10.40 14.54
CA TYR A 232 -5.41 -11.21 14.21
C TYR A 232 -4.15 -10.62 14.83
N TYR A 233 -3.19 -11.48 15.04
CA TYR A 233 -1.81 -11.10 15.34
C TYR A 233 -0.88 -12.01 14.54
N LYS A 234 0.07 -11.39 13.83
CA LYS A 234 1.11 -12.08 13.08
C LYS A 234 2.46 -11.72 13.67
N TYR A 235 3.26 -12.73 13.96
CA TYR A 235 4.67 -12.58 14.31
C TYR A 235 5.52 -13.25 13.25
N GLY A 236 6.62 -12.61 12.90
CA GLY A 236 7.59 -13.13 11.95
C GLY A 236 8.96 -12.50 12.15
N GLN A 237 9.88 -12.84 11.28
CA GLN A 237 11.23 -12.26 11.28
C GLN A 237 11.65 -11.94 9.85
N THR A 238 12.31 -10.80 9.69
CA THR A 238 13.05 -10.45 8.48
C THR A 238 14.53 -10.73 8.73
N SER A 239 15.23 -11.26 7.74
CA SER A 239 16.67 -11.54 7.85
C SER A 239 17.41 -11.11 6.60
N GLN A 240 18.46 -10.33 6.78
CA GLN A 240 19.35 -9.86 5.73
C GLN A 240 20.77 -9.72 6.27
N LYS A 241 21.78 -9.98 5.44
CA LYS A 241 23.19 -9.90 5.86
C LYS A 241 23.57 -8.53 6.42
N ALA A 242 23.06 -7.43 5.83
CA ALA A 242 23.37 -6.06 6.25
C ALA A 242 22.54 -5.61 7.46
N ALA A 243 21.26 -5.96 7.50
CA ALA A 243 20.32 -5.56 8.55
C ALA A 243 20.28 -6.53 9.74
N GLY A 244 20.85 -7.73 9.62
CA GLY A 244 20.69 -8.80 10.61
C GLY A 244 19.29 -9.42 10.58
N THR A 245 18.89 -10.02 11.69
CA THR A 245 17.57 -10.60 11.91
C THR A 245 16.76 -9.68 12.82
N ASN A 246 15.56 -9.30 12.36
CA ASN A 246 14.70 -8.34 13.05
C ASN A 246 13.27 -8.89 13.15
N ASP A 247 12.56 -8.54 14.20
CA ASP A 247 11.19 -8.95 14.41
C ASP A 247 10.22 -8.18 13.49
N TYR A 248 9.16 -8.89 13.10
CA TYR A 248 8.01 -8.39 12.38
C TYR A 248 6.76 -8.64 13.22
N ASN A 249 5.99 -7.62 13.50
CA ASN A 249 4.75 -7.69 14.24
C ASN A 249 3.64 -7.01 13.45
N ASP A 250 2.48 -7.66 13.33
CA ASP A 250 1.31 -7.12 12.67
C ASP A 250 0.04 -7.52 13.42
N PHE A 251 -0.70 -6.53 13.87
CA PHE A 251 -1.93 -6.68 14.64
C PHE A 251 -3.09 -6.01 13.90
N GLY A 252 -4.26 -6.64 13.93
CA GLY A 252 -5.47 -6.04 13.38
C GLY A 252 -6.72 -6.41 14.17
N ILE A 253 -7.64 -5.45 14.26
CA ILE A 253 -8.96 -5.61 14.81
C ILE A 253 -10.00 -4.98 13.89
N ARG A 254 -11.11 -5.68 13.68
CA ARG A 254 -12.29 -5.21 12.98
C ARG A 254 -13.52 -5.47 13.82
N ALA A 255 -14.40 -4.48 13.93
CA ALA A 255 -15.72 -4.62 14.54
C ALA A 255 -16.78 -4.11 13.57
N ALA A 256 -17.85 -4.86 13.37
CA ALA A 256 -18.97 -4.47 12.53
C ALA A 256 -20.30 -4.92 13.14
N LYS A 257 -21.31 -4.07 13.07
CA LYS A 257 -22.63 -4.33 13.64
C LYS A 257 -23.74 -3.73 12.78
N ALA A 258 -24.66 -4.56 12.35
CA ALA A 258 -25.96 -4.12 11.84
C ALA A 258 -26.93 -3.97 13.02
N PHE A 259 -27.24 -2.73 13.37
CA PHE A 259 -28.20 -2.43 14.46
C PHE A 259 -29.62 -2.70 14.02
N THR A 260 -29.90 -2.48 12.74
CA THR A 260 -31.17 -2.78 12.09
C THR A 260 -30.90 -3.18 10.65
N LYS A 261 -31.90 -3.65 9.91
CA LYS A 261 -31.80 -3.86 8.45
C LYS A 261 -31.50 -2.57 7.66
N HIS A 262 -31.65 -1.41 8.31
CA HIS A 262 -31.48 -0.09 7.70
C HIS A 262 -30.20 0.64 8.12
N PHE A 263 -29.54 0.22 9.20
CA PHE A 263 -28.37 0.93 9.75
C PHE A 263 -27.32 -0.02 10.29
N ALA A 264 -26.10 0.15 9.81
CA ALA A 264 -24.92 -0.60 10.27
C ALA A 264 -23.70 0.29 10.38
N LEU A 265 -22.79 -0.06 11.29
CA LEU A 265 -21.49 0.57 11.48
C LEU A 265 -20.37 -0.46 11.34
N LYS A 266 -19.23 0.02 10.89
CA LYS A 266 -17.99 -0.76 10.83
C LYS A 266 -16.81 0.13 11.23
N ALA A 267 -15.88 -0.46 12.00
CA ALA A 267 -14.60 0.16 12.30
C ALA A 267 -13.50 -0.91 12.23
N ASN A 268 -12.33 -0.52 11.76
CA ASN A 268 -11.15 -1.36 11.83
C ASN A 268 -9.88 -0.56 12.11
N PHE A 269 -8.91 -1.25 12.72
CA PHE A 269 -7.61 -0.71 13.06
C PHE A 269 -6.55 -1.78 12.85
N THR A 270 -5.42 -1.39 12.25
CA THR A 270 -4.24 -2.26 12.12
C THR A 270 -2.97 -1.51 12.50
N TYR A 271 -2.03 -2.22 13.05
CA TYR A 271 -0.70 -1.74 13.41
C TYR A 271 0.34 -2.77 13.00
N MET A 272 1.30 -2.36 12.18
CA MET A 272 2.44 -3.18 11.77
C MET A 272 3.74 -2.45 12.08
N GLU A 273 4.71 -3.20 12.60
CA GLU A 273 6.07 -2.73 12.90
C GLU A 273 7.09 -3.78 12.46
N ALA A 274 8.14 -3.32 11.80
CA ALA A 274 9.24 -4.16 11.31
C ALA A 274 10.51 -3.33 11.12
N SER A 275 11.58 -4.01 10.68
CA SER A 275 12.79 -3.36 10.17
C SER A 275 12.96 -3.68 8.69
N GLU A 276 13.28 -2.65 7.91
CA GLU A 276 13.46 -2.74 6.47
C GLU A 276 14.77 -3.42 6.11
N TRP A 277 14.87 -3.91 4.87
CA TRP A 277 16.15 -4.23 4.27
C TRP A 277 17.02 -2.97 4.18
N ILE A 278 18.33 -3.17 4.28
CA ILE A 278 19.32 -2.13 4.03
C ILE A 278 19.88 -2.33 2.62
N ALA A 279 19.80 -1.31 1.79
CA ALA A 279 20.50 -1.30 0.52
C ALA A 279 22.01 -1.16 0.80
N ALA A 280 22.77 -2.22 0.49
CA ALA A 280 24.17 -2.35 0.96
C ALA A 280 25.15 -2.69 -0.18
N ASP A 281 24.77 -2.54 -1.44
CA ASP A 281 25.66 -2.76 -2.57
C ASP A 281 26.58 -1.56 -2.77
N THR A 282 27.87 -1.78 -2.52
CA THR A 282 28.90 -0.75 -2.61
C THR A 282 29.73 -0.83 -3.88
N ARG A 283 29.30 -1.61 -4.87
CA ARG A 283 30.03 -1.67 -6.16
C ARG A 283 29.97 -0.31 -6.86
N SER A 284 31.12 0.09 -7.44
CA SER A 284 31.19 1.34 -8.19
C SER A 284 30.39 1.27 -9.50
N MET A 285 29.56 2.27 -9.74
CA MET A 285 28.81 2.44 -11.00
C MET A 285 29.71 2.91 -12.14
N THR A 286 30.82 3.58 -11.83
CA THR A 286 31.80 4.05 -12.81
C THR A 286 32.79 2.97 -13.23
N GLY A 287 32.62 1.75 -12.71
CA GLY A 287 33.49 0.61 -12.97
C GLY A 287 34.79 0.62 -12.16
N GLY A 288 35.62 -0.40 -12.39
CA GLY A 288 36.89 -0.58 -11.70
C GLY A 288 36.82 -1.56 -10.52
N SER A 289 37.87 -2.36 -10.37
CA SER A 289 38.04 -3.33 -9.25
C SER A 289 38.77 -2.74 -8.05
N ILE A 290 39.16 -1.47 -8.13
CA ILE A 290 39.94 -0.78 -7.09
C ILE A 290 38.99 -0.31 -5.99
N GLY A 291 39.35 -0.54 -4.72
CA GLY A 291 38.55 -0.13 -3.57
C GLY A 291 38.35 1.39 -3.49
N HIS A 292 37.30 1.80 -2.80
CA HIS A 292 36.84 3.19 -2.64
C HIS A 292 37.96 4.21 -2.41
N ALA A 293 38.92 3.93 -1.53
CA ALA A 293 39.99 4.88 -1.17
C ALA A 293 40.92 5.23 -2.35
N MET A 294 41.18 4.27 -3.23
CA MET A 294 42.10 4.43 -4.38
C MET A 294 41.35 4.78 -5.69
N ASN A 295 40.04 4.63 -5.73
CA ASN A 295 39.25 5.02 -6.89
C ASN A 295 38.81 6.48 -6.73
N GLN A 296 39.46 7.38 -7.43
CA GLN A 296 39.15 8.81 -7.34
C GLN A 296 37.75 9.17 -7.82
N ASN A 297 37.19 8.44 -8.77
CA ASN A 297 35.86 8.62 -9.32
C ASN A 297 34.90 7.51 -8.86
N TYR A 298 34.96 7.17 -7.57
CA TYR A 298 34.08 6.16 -7.02
C TYR A 298 32.65 6.71 -6.86
N ASP A 299 31.69 5.96 -7.39
CA ASP A 299 30.24 6.22 -7.27
C ASP A 299 29.59 4.88 -6.90
N GLY A 300 29.33 4.67 -5.63
CA GLY A 300 28.83 3.38 -5.12
C GLY A 300 27.31 3.27 -5.25
N LEU A 301 26.81 2.16 -5.74
CA LEU A 301 25.39 1.93 -6.04
C LEU A 301 24.47 2.30 -4.86
N ASN A 302 24.85 1.96 -3.63
CA ASN A 302 24.08 2.31 -2.42
C ASN A 302 24.96 3.12 -1.42
N ILE A 303 25.73 4.04 -1.97
CA ILE A 303 26.43 5.08 -1.23
C ILE A 303 25.81 6.41 -1.68
N TYR A 304 25.58 7.31 -0.75
CA TYR A 304 24.91 8.59 -1.01
C TYR A 304 25.86 9.73 -0.64
N GLY A 305 25.96 10.71 -1.53
CA GLY A 305 26.85 11.87 -1.37
C GLY A 305 28.14 11.80 -2.17
N ASP A 306 28.47 10.63 -2.73
CA ASP A 306 29.62 10.45 -3.63
C ASP A 306 29.28 10.80 -5.10
N GLU A 307 28.02 11.02 -5.43
CA GLU A 307 27.60 11.58 -6.71
C GLU A 307 28.06 13.03 -6.91
N VAL A 308 28.50 13.71 -5.84
CA VAL A 308 29.10 15.05 -5.92
C VAL A 308 30.49 14.92 -6.52
N THR A 309 30.60 15.28 -7.80
CA THR A 309 31.85 15.08 -8.56
C THR A 309 32.30 16.35 -9.25
N THR A 310 33.60 16.44 -9.53
CA THR A 310 34.17 17.50 -10.37
C THR A 310 35.35 16.99 -11.19
N PHE A 311 35.60 17.62 -12.33
CA PHE A 311 36.81 17.36 -13.10
C PHE A 311 37.93 18.27 -12.63
N ILE A 312 39.03 17.69 -12.20
CA ILE A 312 40.25 18.42 -11.73
C ILE A 312 41.34 18.28 -12.81
N PRO A 313 41.85 19.37 -13.40
CA PRO A 313 42.97 19.31 -14.34
C PRO A 313 44.16 18.54 -13.79
N ASN A 314 44.76 17.67 -14.61
CA ASN A 314 45.86 16.76 -14.28
C ASN A 314 45.57 15.69 -13.22
N VAL A 315 44.31 15.58 -12.76
CA VAL A 315 43.86 14.53 -11.82
C VAL A 315 42.79 13.67 -12.48
N GLY A 316 41.81 14.28 -13.14
CA GLY A 316 40.65 13.62 -13.75
C GLY A 316 39.35 13.87 -12.98
N GLN A 317 38.38 13.00 -13.20
CA GLN A 317 37.09 13.05 -12.49
C GLN A 317 37.28 12.57 -11.04
N VAL A 318 36.82 13.37 -10.10
CA VAL A 318 36.94 13.08 -8.64
C VAL A 318 35.57 13.17 -8.00
N SER A 319 35.21 12.19 -7.19
CA SER A 319 33.99 12.15 -6.39
C SER A 319 34.26 12.35 -4.90
N ARG A 320 33.30 12.92 -4.18
CA ARG A 320 33.35 13.04 -2.70
C ARG A 320 33.16 11.67 -2.04
N THR A 321 33.45 11.58 -0.75
CA THR A 321 33.17 10.41 0.07
C THR A 321 31.74 10.48 0.58
N GLY A 322 30.94 9.46 0.26
CA GLY A 322 29.53 9.37 0.66
C GLY A 322 29.29 8.62 1.97
N TYR A 323 28.03 8.37 2.27
CA TYR A 323 27.52 7.64 3.43
C TYR A 323 26.68 6.45 2.99
N ARG A 324 26.60 5.40 3.80
CA ARG A 324 25.75 4.23 3.56
C ARG A 324 24.29 4.55 3.95
N GLU A 325 23.32 3.80 3.43
CA GLU A 325 21.90 3.95 3.79
C GLU A 325 21.68 3.84 5.31
N GLN A 326 22.28 2.84 5.95
CA GLN A 326 22.18 2.62 7.39
C GLN A 326 22.74 3.75 8.27
N ASP A 327 23.56 4.64 7.69
CA ASP A 327 24.09 5.81 8.38
C ASP A 327 23.11 6.98 8.35
N LEU A 328 22.21 7.00 7.35
CA LEU A 328 21.31 8.11 7.04
C LEU A 328 19.88 7.91 7.53
N THR A 329 19.49 6.68 7.85
CA THR A 329 18.14 6.35 8.34
C THR A 329 18.16 5.15 9.28
N ASP A 330 17.15 5.03 10.14
CA ASP A 330 17.00 3.93 11.10
C ASP A 330 16.37 2.67 10.50
N ASN A 331 15.98 2.69 9.23
CA ASN A 331 15.31 1.61 8.50
C ASN A 331 14.07 1.00 9.23
N LYS A 332 13.49 1.69 10.20
CA LYS A 332 12.28 1.23 10.87
C LYS A 332 11.08 1.44 9.98
N VAL A 333 10.26 0.39 9.90
CA VAL A 333 8.98 0.41 9.20
C VAL A 333 7.86 0.40 10.22
N LYS A 334 6.91 1.28 10.00
CA LYS A 334 5.67 1.37 10.78
C LYS A 334 4.52 1.60 9.83
N ASN A 335 3.41 0.90 10.06
CA ASN A 335 2.20 1.10 9.30
C ASN A 335 1.00 1.08 10.25
N VAL A 336 0.22 2.15 10.25
CA VAL A 336 -1.01 2.26 11.05
C VAL A 336 -2.14 2.60 10.10
N LYS A 337 -3.23 1.83 10.14
CA LYS A 337 -4.44 2.11 9.37
C LYS A 337 -5.65 2.10 10.29
N ALA A 338 -6.53 3.06 10.10
CA ALA A 338 -7.85 3.06 10.72
C ALA A 338 -8.91 3.42 9.67
N ASP A 339 -10.04 2.74 9.75
CA ASP A 339 -11.20 2.97 8.89
C ASP A 339 -12.47 2.94 9.72
N PHE A 340 -13.36 3.86 9.44
CA PHE A 340 -14.70 3.90 10.02
C PHE A 340 -15.72 4.14 8.91
N SER A 341 -16.81 3.37 8.89
CA SER A 341 -17.91 3.61 7.97
C SER A 341 -19.29 3.39 8.59
N ALA A 342 -20.22 4.25 8.17
CA ALA A 342 -21.64 4.17 8.47
C ALA A 342 -22.42 3.87 7.21
N HIS A 343 -23.31 2.91 7.29
CA HIS A 343 -24.10 2.38 6.18
C HIS A 343 -25.59 2.52 6.49
N ILE A 344 -26.33 3.19 5.62
CA ILE A 344 -27.75 3.46 5.78
C ILE A 344 -28.50 2.94 4.56
N ARG A 345 -29.53 2.12 4.75
CA ARG A 345 -30.46 1.66 3.74
C ARG A 345 -31.83 2.30 3.99
N PRO A 346 -32.08 3.49 3.42
CA PRO A 346 -33.27 4.27 3.75
C PRO A 346 -34.56 3.65 3.22
N PHE A 347 -34.47 2.82 2.16
CA PHE A 347 -35.61 2.24 1.47
C PHE A 347 -35.59 0.71 1.56
N ALA A 348 -36.66 0.07 1.07
CA ALA A 348 -36.76 -1.38 1.02
C ALA A 348 -36.03 -2.01 -0.18
N ASP A 349 -35.49 -1.18 -1.08
CA ASP A 349 -34.66 -1.57 -2.21
C ASP A 349 -33.16 -1.68 -1.82
N ASP A 350 -32.29 -1.92 -2.80
CA ASP A 350 -30.87 -2.06 -2.63
C ASP A 350 -30.14 -0.71 -2.47
N THR A 351 -30.85 0.42 -2.29
CA THR A 351 -30.24 1.74 -2.13
C THR A 351 -29.51 1.84 -0.79
N GLU A 352 -28.23 2.17 -0.84
CA GLU A 352 -27.36 2.30 0.32
C GLU A 352 -26.61 3.63 0.29
N ILE A 353 -26.63 4.35 1.41
CA ILE A 353 -25.84 5.56 1.64
C ILE A 353 -24.68 5.15 2.53
N ILE A 354 -23.46 5.47 2.11
CA ILE A 354 -22.23 5.14 2.84
C ILE A 354 -21.47 6.42 3.13
N ALA A 355 -21.19 6.67 4.40
CA ALA A 355 -20.21 7.66 4.85
C ALA A 355 -18.99 6.91 5.39
N GLN A 356 -17.81 7.21 4.85
CA GLN A 356 -16.57 6.50 5.20
C GLN A 356 -15.44 7.49 5.44
N TYR A 357 -14.63 7.22 6.45
CA TYR A 357 -13.38 7.93 6.72
C TYR A 357 -12.27 6.93 6.96
N LYS A 358 -11.12 7.16 6.30
CA LYS A 358 -9.93 6.33 6.39
C LYS A 358 -8.72 7.20 6.69
N ILE A 359 -7.82 6.68 7.50
CA ILE A 359 -6.50 7.26 7.74
C ILE A 359 -5.44 6.17 7.71
N GLY A 360 -4.35 6.44 7.02
CA GLY A 360 -3.14 5.66 7.03
C GLY A 360 -1.95 6.53 7.42
N LEU A 361 -1.10 6.01 8.29
CA LEU A 361 0.18 6.59 8.67
C LEU A 361 1.26 5.54 8.45
N GLY A 362 2.35 5.92 7.79
CA GLY A 362 3.41 4.97 7.49
C GLY A 362 4.81 5.58 7.51
N SER A 363 5.76 4.75 7.91
CA SER A 363 7.19 5.01 7.73
C SER A 363 7.81 3.85 6.98
N THR A 364 8.58 4.13 5.93
CA THR A 364 9.17 3.11 5.06
C THR A 364 10.27 3.73 4.20
N ILE A 365 10.94 2.90 3.40
CA ILE A 365 11.89 3.35 2.40
C ILE A 365 11.25 3.28 1.01
N TYR A 366 11.40 4.32 0.23
CA TYR A 366 10.92 4.39 -1.13
C TYR A 366 12.07 4.59 -2.13
N GLN A 367 12.05 3.85 -3.24
CA GLN A 367 12.96 4.01 -4.36
C GLN A 367 12.21 4.65 -5.53
N GLY A 368 12.46 5.91 -5.76
CA GLY A 368 12.03 6.64 -6.96
C GLY A 368 13.21 7.05 -7.81
N ALA A 369 13.27 8.33 -8.21
CA ALA A 369 14.46 8.92 -8.87
C ALA A 369 15.68 8.87 -7.93
N ASN A 370 15.44 9.16 -6.65
CA ASN A 370 16.40 8.99 -5.56
C ASN A 370 15.90 7.93 -4.57
N ARG A 371 16.61 7.76 -3.47
CA ARG A 371 16.23 6.93 -2.32
C ARG A 371 15.67 7.84 -1.23
N TYR A 372 14.44 7.58 -0.80
CA TYR A 372 13.72 8.42 0.14
C TYR A 372 13.42 7.67 1.44
N ALA A 373 13.62 8.33 2.56
CA ALA A 373 13.07 7.90 3.84
C ALA A 373 11.70 8.56 4.04
N LEU A 374 10.63 7.80 3.88
CA LEU A 374 9.29 8.24 4.26
C LEU A 374 9.16 8.05 5.77
N LYS A 375 8.89 9.14 6.49
CA LYS A 375 8.77 9.15 7.95
C LYS A 375 7.47 9.86 8.34
N ASP A 376 6.61 9.12 9.04
CA ASP A 376 5.30 9.61 9.50
C ASP A 376 4.42 10.16 8.37
N PHE A 377 4.59 9.62 7.16
CA PHE A 377 3.76 9.96 6.02
C PHE A 377 2.30 9.60 6.32
N THR A 378 1.40 10.55 6.13
CA THR A 378 -0.02 10.39 6.45
C THR A 378 -0.88 10.64 5.21
N MET A 379 -1.90 9.82 5.01
CA MET A 379 -2.95 10.06 4.03
C MET A 379 -4.32 9.81 4.66
N GLN A 380 -5.25 10.71 4.38
CA GLN A 380 -6.62 10.64 4.88
C GLN A 380 -7.59 10.71 3.70
N GLN A 381 -8.67 9.93 3.79
CA GLN A 381 -9.72 9.91 2.78
C GLN A 381 -11.10 9.97 3.45
N GLY A 382 -11.93 10.91 3.01
CA GLY A 382 -13.32 11.02 3.44
C GLY A 382 -14.25 10.88 2.24
N LYS A 383 -15.25 9.97 2.32
CA LYS A 383 -16.19 9.66 1.23
C LYS A 383 -17.64 9.71 1.71
N VAL A 384 -18.50 10.23 0.83
CA VAL A 384 -19.96 9.98 0.86
C VAL A 384 -20.35 9.38 -0.47
N GLU A 385 -21.08 8.27 -0.44
CA GLU A 385 -21.55 7.55 -1.61
C GLU A 385 -23.02 7.17 -1.43
N VAL A 386 -23.80 7.35 -2.48
CA VAL A 386 -25.14 6.77 -2.63
C VAL A 386 -25.07 5.78 -3.77
N LYS A 387 -25.43 4.53 -3.53
CA LYS A 387 -25.43 3.47 -4.54
C LYS A 387 -26.71 2.65 -4.49
N GLY A 388 -27.09 2.12 -5.62
CA GLY A 388 -28.20 1.20 -5.80
C GLY A 388 -27.87 0.16 -6.87
N LYS A 389 -28.86 -0.64 -7.25
CA LYS A 389 -28.70 -1.71 -8.24
C LYS A 389 -28.12 -1.23 -9.58
N ASN A 390 -28.51 -0.03 -10.02
CA ASN A 390 -28.22 0.47 -11.37
C ASN A 390 -27.43 1.79 -11.37
N PHE A 391 -27.10 2.34 -10.22
CA PHE A 391 -26.44 3.64 -10.13
C PHE A 391 -25.50 3.73 -8.93
N PHE A 392 -24.57 4.64 -9.04
CA PHE A 392 -23.88 5.23 -7.89
C PHE A 392 -23.57 6.70 -8.16
N ALA A 393 -23.49 7.46 -7.07
CA ALA A 393 -22.93 8.80 -7.03
C ALA A 393 -22.06 8.91 -5.79
N ARG A 394 -20.81 9.32 -5.96
CA ARG A 394 -19.87 9.48 -4.84
C ARG A 394 -19.11 10.78 -4.95
N VAL A 395 -18.76 11.30 -3.79
CA VAL A 395 -17.81 12.38 -3.62
C VAL A 395 -16.81 11.98 -2.55
N TYR A 396 -15.53 12.30 -2.77
CA TYR A 396 -14.52 12.09 -1.75
C TYR A 396 -13.40 13.11 -1.84
N ALA A 397 -12.70 13.27 -0.73
CA ALA A 397 -11.48 14.03 -0.65
C ALA A 397 -10.34 13.15 -0.13
N THR A 398 -9.16 13.32 -0.69
CA THR A 398 -7.90 12.75 -0.21
C THR A 398 -6.98 13.89 0.19
N THR A 399 -6.37 13.79 1.36
CA THR A 399 -5.30 14.70 1.80
C THR A 399 -4.08 13.90 2.18
N GLU A 400 -2.91 14.40 1.84
CA GLU A 400 -1.65 13.77 2.24
C GLU A 400 -0.76 14.76 2.98
N ASP A 401 0.15 14.22 3.78
CA ASP A 401 1.18 14.95 4.50
C ASP A 401 2.46 14.10 4.50
N ALA A 402 3.52 14.65 3.96
CA ALA A 402 4.82 13.97 3.90
C ALA A 402 5.48 13.77 5.29
N GLY A 403 5.00 14.44 6.32
CA GLY A 403 5.50 14.30 7.69
C GLY A 403 6.96 14.74 7.83
N ASN A 404 7.79 13.82 8.28
CA ASN A 404 9.23 14.01 8.47
C ASN A 404 10.08 13.37 7.36
N SER A 405 9.51 13.18 6.18
CA SER A 405 10.14 12.51 5.05
C SER A 405 11.27 13.35 4.44
N TYR A 406 12.31 12.69 3.94
CA TYR A 406 13.47 13.35 3.33
C TYR A 406 14.13 12.50 2.24
N ASP A 407 14.90 13.16 1.37
CA ASP A 407 15.74 12.57 0.35
C ASP A 407 17.11 12.21 0.95
N MET A 408 17.51 10.93 0.88
CA MET A 408 18.78 10.45 1.46
C MET A 408 19.99 10.97 0.71
N ARG A 409 19.87 11.25 -0.60
CA ARG A 409 20.95 11.81 -1.40
C ARG A 409 21.25 13.25 -0.96
N PHE A 410 20.21 14.09 -0.85
CA PHE A 410 20.36 15.45 -0.33
C PHE A 410 20.82 15.47 1.13
N ALA A 411 20.34 14.51 1.94
CA ALA A 411 20.82 14.36 3.31
C ALA A 411 22.35 14.13 3.38
N ALA A 412 22.86 13.20 2.59
CA ALA A 412 24.27 12.90 2.52
C ALA A 412 25.10 14.09 1.99
N TRP A 413 24.62 14.77 0.93
CA TRP A 413 25.30 15.94 0.38
C TRP A 413 25.44 17.06 1.42
N ASN A 414 24.36 17.35 2.12
CA ASN A 414 24.33 18.50 3.03
C ASN A 414 24.98 18.20 4.39
N VAL A 415 24.97 16.93 4.84
CA VAL A 415 25.82 16.52 5.98
C VAL A 415 27.32 16.66 5.64
N ASN A 416 27.74 16.26 4.43
CA ASN A 416 29.10 16.47 3.95
C ASN A 416 29.47 17.97 3.89
N ARG A 417 28.56 18.82 3.36
CA ARG A 417 28.76 20.27 3.25
C ARG A 417 28.78 20.96 4.60
N ALA A 418 28.02 20.45 5.58
CA ALA A 418 28.09 20.96 6.96
C ALA A 418 29.46 20.77 7.62
N ALA A 419 30.21 19.74 7.24
CA ALA A 419 31.58 19.54 7.67
C ALA A 419 32.58 20.41 6.87
N LYS A 420 32.44 20.39 5.54
CA LYS A 420 33.36 21.07 4.62
C LYS A 420 32.67 21.32 3.28
N SER A 421 32.78 22.56 2.76
CA SER A 421 32.21 22.91 1.46
C SER A 421 32.80 22.03 0.32
N ASP A 422 32.03 21.87 -0.76
CA ASP A 422 32.50 21.10 -1.93
C ASP A 422 33.76 21.73 -2.52
N GLN A 423 33.81 23.06 -2.64
CA GLN A 423 34.96 23.78 -3.17
C GLN A 423 36.24 23.51 -2.34
N GLU A 424 36.15 23.60 -1.02
CA GLU A 424 37.28 23.35 -0.14
C GLU A 424 37.73 21.89 -0.18
N TRP A 425 36.77 20.95 -0.19
CA TRP A 425 37.07 19.53 -0.26
C TRP A 425 37.84 19.17 -1.53
N PHE A 426 37.37 19.64 -2.69
CA PHE A 426 38.02 19.36 -3.99
C PHE A 426 39.36 20.09 -4.11
N THR A 427 39.51 21.30 -3.56
CA THR A 427 40.79 22.01 -3.52
C THR A 427 41.82 21.25 -2.69
N ASN A 428 41.43 20.76 -1.50
CA ASN A 428 42.27 19.97 -0.64
C ASN A 428 42.67 18.65 -1.31
N TYR A 429 41.73 17.97 -1.97
CA TYR A 429 42.03 16.76 -2.73
C TYR A 429 43.06 17.02 -3.83
N ALA A 430 42.82 18.03 -4.67
CA ALA A 430 43.71 18.39 -5.77
C ALA A 430 45.13 18.69 -5.30
N THR A 431 45.26 19.48 -4.22
CA THR A 431 46.55 19.88 -3.66
C THR A 431 47.33 18.66 -3.12
N ALA A 432 46.65 17.82 -2.33
CA ALA A 432 47.32 16.65 -1.76
C ALA A 432 47.65 15.61 -2.84
N TYR A 433 46.81 15.41 -3.84
CA TYR A 433 47.09 14.50 -4.96
C TYR A 433 48.34 14.88 -5.73
N GLN A 434 48.42 16.15 -6.16
CA GLN A 434 49.53 16.66 -6.95
C GLN A 434 50.85 16.61 -6.16
N LEU A 435 50.82 17.04 -4.89
CA LEU A 435 52.03 17.07 -4.07
C LEU A 435 52.52 15.69 -3.64
N SER A 436 51.63 14.73 -3.39
CA SER A 436 52.04 13.36 -3.09
C SER A 436 52.76 12.72 -4.26
N GLY A 437 52.28 12.91 -5.49
CA GLY A 437 53.00 12.47 -6.68
C GLY A 437 54.34 13.17 -6.89
N ALA A 438 54.36 14.50 -6.77
CA ALA A 438 55.54 15.32 -7.03
C ALA A 438 56.64 15.18 -5.96
N VAL A 439 56.29 15.11 -4.67
CA VAL A 439 57.23 15.09 -3.54
C VAL A 439 57.58 13.69 -3.09
N MET A 440 56.62 12.78 -3.10
CA MET A 440 56.77 11.43 -2.56
C MET A 440 56.95 10.37 -3.67
N GLY A 441 56.72 10.71 -4.93
CA GLY A 441 56.80 9.77 -6.05
C GLY A 441 55.72 8.68 -6.03
N THR A 442 54.58 8.94 -5.40
CA THR A 442 53.50 7.96 -5.26
C THR A 442 52.82 7.70 -6.62
N SER A 443 52.32 6.48 -6.80
CA SER A 443 51.44 6.14 -7.93
C SER A 443 50.14 6.94 -7.90
N ALA A 444 49.39 6.98 -8.99
CA ALA A 444 48.11 7.65 -9.07
C ALA A 444 47.10 7.15 -8.02
N ASN A 445 47.06 5.83 -7.78
CA ASN A 445 46.15 5.24 -6.81
C ASN A 445 46.53 5.60 -5.35
N GLU A 446 47.84 5.59 -5.02
CA GLU A 446 48.33 6.01 -3.71
C GLU A 446 48.11 7.50 -3.48
N SER A 447 48.34 8.33 -4.52
CA SER A 447 48.06 9.77 -4.48
C SER A 447 46.55 10.02 -4.26
N ALA A 448 45.67 9.25 -4.89
CA ALA A 448 44.24 9.34 -4.68
C ALA A 448 43.84 9.01 -3.22
N ALA A 449 44.44 7.96 -2.63
CA ALA A 449 44.17 7.59 -1.24
C ALA A 449 44.65 8.67 -0.24
N ILE A 450 45.83 9.23 -0.46
CA ILE A 450 46.38 10.32 0.37
C ILE A 450 45.52 11.57 0.25
N ALA A 451 45.14 11.93 -0.98
CA ALA A 451 44.31 13.09 -1.27
C ALA A 451 42.93 12.99 -0.61
N ARG A 452 42.27 11.81 -0.70
CA ARG A 452 40.97 11.56 -0.07
C ARG A 452 41.07 11.65 1.45
N ASN A 453 42.12 11.05 2.04
CA ASN A 453 42.34 11.12 3.49
C ASN A 453 42.53 12.58 3.97
N PHE A 454 43.23 13.40 3.21
CA PHE A 454 43.40 14.82 3.55
C PHE A 454 42.09 15.60 3.35
N ALA A 455 41.42 15.40 2.25
CA ALA A 455 40.17 16.08 1.99
C ALA A 455 39.06 15.72 3.01
N ASP A 456 39.01 14.46 3.45
CA ASP A 456 38.03 13.99 4.44
C ASP A 456 38.48 14.35 5.88
N TYR A 457 39.70 14.04 6.28
CA TYR A 457 40.09 14.01 7.68
C TYR A 457 41.14 15.06 8.08
N ASN A 458 41.60 15.90 7.15
CA ASN A 458 42.65 16.91 7.38
C ASN A 458 44.01 16.27 7.80
N VAL A 459 44.26 15.02 7.37
CA VAL A 459 45.45 14.24 7.74
C VAL A 459 46.37 14.06 6.53
N LEU A 460 47.63 14.41 6.68
CA LEU A 460 48.68 14.29 5.66
C LEU A 460 49.86 13.46 6.15
N PRO A 461 50.55 12.78 5.23
CA PRO A 461 51.89 12.24 5.50
C PRO A 461 52.88 13.34 5.91
N ALA A 462 53.89 12.98 6.75
CA ALA A 462 54.88 13.94 7.26
C ALA A 462 55.60 14.69 6.13
N GLN A 463 55.88 14.03 5.00
CA GLN A 463 56.62 14.57 3.85
C GLN A 463 55.96 15.76 3.18
N ILE A 464 54.60 15.85 3.27
CA ILE A 464 53.82 16.92 2.69
C ILE A 464 52.97 17.68 3.74
N SER A 465 53.36 17.58 5.01
CA SER A 465 52.66 18.23 6.14
C SER A 465 52.77 19.76 6.15
N PHE A 466 53.59 20.35 5.26
CA PHE A 466 53.69 21.79 5.05
C PHE A 466 52.49 22.41 4.34
N ILE A 467 51.58 21.60 3.79
CA ILE A 467 50.31 22.08 3.22
C ILE A 467 49.47 22.72 4.34
N PRO A 468 48.92 23.92 4.12
CA PRO A 468 48.07 24.56 5.11
C PRO A 468 46.88 23.64 5.48
N LYS A 469 46.56 23.61 6.78
CA LYS A 469 45.39 22.86 7.25
C LYS A 469 44.12 23.49 6.69
N PRO A 470 43.11 22.66 6.30
CA PRO A 470 41.81 23.12 5.91
C PRO A 470 41.12 23.95 6.99
N THR A 471 40.27 24.87 6.60
CA THR A 471 39.40 25.64 7.51
C THR A 471 38.17 24.85 7.92
N GLY A 472 37.64 24.01 7.02
CA GLY A 472 36.55 23.13 7.30
C GLY A 472 36.89 21.97 8.21
N SER A 473 35.92 21.41 8.87
CA SER A 473 36.05 20.27 9.76
C SER A 473 36.44 19.00 9.01
N ALA A 474 36.98 18.03 9.74
CA ALA A 474 37.02 16.66 9.26
C ALA A 474 35.61 16.15 8.99
N ARG A 475 35.48 15.23 8.01
CA ARG A 475 34.25 14.54 7.71
C ARG A 475 33.59 14.00 8.98
N PHE A 476 32.31 14.20 9.14
CA PHE A 476 31.62 13.68 10.32
C PHE A 476 31.45 12.16 10.18
N GLU A 477 31.92 11.44 11.17
CA GLU A 477 31.83 9.97 11.20
C GLU A 477 30.41 9.55 11.62
N PRO A 478 29.80 8.57 10.91
CA PRO A 478 28.50 8.02 11.27
C PRO A 478 28.43 7.62 12.75
N GLY A 479 27.34 8.03 13.42
CA GLY A 479 27.12 7.78 14.85
C GLY A 479 27.82 8.73 15.80
N SER A 480 28.73 9.61 15.33
CA SER A 480 29.32 10.65 16.17
C SER A 480 28.28 11.73 16.54
N PRO A 481 28.48 12.46 17.68
CA PRO A 481 27.59 13.55 18.05
C PRO A 481 27.47 14.63 16.95
N GLN A 482 28.57 14.94 16.26
CA GLN A 482 28.62 15.91 15.17
C GLN A 482 27.79 15.44 13.96
N PHE A 483 27.95 14.17 13.56
CA PHE A 483 27.17 13.56 12.49
C PHE A 483 25.67 13.57 12.84
N ASN A 484 25.31 13.10 14.02
CA ASN A 484 23.91 13.00 14.44
C ASN A 484 23.24 14.39 14.50
N SER A 485 23.96 15.41 15.01
CA SER A 485 23.48 16.80 15.04
C SER A 485 23.30 17.38 13.63
N ALA A 486 24.29 17.17 12.75
CA ALA A 486 24.22 17.63 11.36
C ALA A 486 23.08 16.94 10.60
N LEU A 487 22.98 15.61 10.73
CA LEU A 487 21.90 14.85 10.09
C LEU A 487 20.52 15.32 10.57
N ALA A 488 20.31 15.50 11.87
CA ALA A 488 19.05 15.99 12.42
C ALA A 488 18.68 17.38 11.89
N THR A 489 19.65 18.26 11.75
CA THR A 489 19.46 19.60 11.17
C THR A 489 19.09 19.51 9.69
N VAL A 490 19.84 18.73 8.93
CA VAL A 490 19.67 18.58 7.47
C VAL A 490 18.31 17.95 7.13
N VAL A 491 17.91 16.86 7.80
CA VAL A 491 16.65 16.17 7.50
C VAL A 491 15.41 16.93 7.96
N SER A 492 15.57 17.97 8.78
CA SER A 492 14.47 18.85 9.19
C SER A 492 14.35 20.13 8.36
N ASN A 493 15.34 20.44 7.53
CA ASN A 493 15.40 21.65 6.73
C ASN A 493 14.84 21.42 5.31
N PRO A 494 13.79 22.16 4.88
CA PRO A 494 13.22 22.04 3.53
C PRO A 494 14.01 22.77 2.43
N ASP A 495 14.95 23.65 2.78
CA ASP A 495 15.84 24.25 1.79
C ASP A 495 16.84 23.20 1.27
N LEU A 496 16.57 22.64 0.10
CA LEU A 496 17.37 21.55 -0.49
C LEU A 496 18.83 21.96 -0.79
N THR A 497 19.18 23.24 -0.73
CA THR A 497 20.59 23.69 -0.82
C THR A 497 21.37 23.39 0.46
N GLN A 498 20.70 23.25 1.59
CA GLN A 498 21.26 23.01 2.92
C GLN A 498 20.57 21.89 3.69
N GLY A 499 19.43 21.39 3.20
CA GLY A 499 18.57 20.42 3.83
C GLY A 499 18.20 19.27 2.90
N ALA A 500 17.27 18.44 3.36
CA ALA A 500 16.83 17.24 2.64
C ALA A 500 15.33 16.96 2.81
N LYS A 501 14.65 17.72 3.71
CA LYS A 501 13.22 17.53 3.97
C LYS A 501 12.40 17.91 2.74
N PHE A 502 11.44 17.08 2.37
CA PHE A 502 10.41 17.52 1.43
C PHE A 502 9.06 17.69 2.15
N ILE A 503 8.31 18.66 1.68
CA ILE A 503 7.00 19.03 2.18
C ILE A 503 5.99 18.61 1.13
N ASP A 504 4.88 18.05 1.60
CA ASP A 504 3.73 17.75 0.76
C ASP A 504 2.46 17.81 1.61
N HIS A 505 1.57 18.71 1.26
CA HIS A 505 0.25 18.92 1.84
C HIS A 505 -0.83 18.92 0.75
N SER A 506 -0.60 18.11 -0.28
CA SER A 506 -1.46 18.06 -1.47
C SER A 506 -2.80 17.41 -1.18
N LYS A 507 -3.80 17.79 -2.00
CA LYS A 507 -5.18 17.34 -1.86
C LYS A 507 -5.76 16.95 -3.20
N LEU A 508 -6.67 15.98 -3.16
CA LEU A 508 -7.53 15.60 -4.28
C LEU A 508 -8.99 15.67 -3.84
N TYR A 509 -9.81 16.38 -4.62
CA TYR A 509 -11.27 16.30 -4.54
C TYR A 509 -11.78 15.59 -5.78
N HIS A 510 -12.67 14.62 -5.59
CA HIS A 510 -13.21 13.83 -6.69
C HIS A 510 -14.72 13.62 -6.53
N SER A 511 -15.43 13.74 -7.63
CA SER A 511 -16.81 13.29 -7.76
C SER A 511 -16.95 12.35 -8.96
N ASP A 512 -17.78 11.32 -8.81
CA ASP A 512 -17.98 10.28 -9.82
C ASP A 512 -19.43 9.80 -9.78
N VAL A 513 -20.06 9.71 -10.93
CA VAL A 513 -21.46 9.29 -11.09
C VAL A 513 -21.62 8.32 -12.24
N ASN A 514 -22.48 7.34 -12.06
CA ASN A 514 -22.82 6.34 -13.05
C ASN A 514 -24.30 5.97 -12.97
N TYR A 515 -24.93 5.77 -14.11
CA TYR A 515 -26.29 5.22 -14.21
C TYR A 515 -26.39 4.23 -15.37
N ASN A 516 -26.95 3.05 -15.09
CA ASN A 516 -27.23 2.00 -16.07
C ASN A 516 -28.73 1.90 -16.31
N PHE A 517 -29.17 2.13 -17.54
CA PHE A 517 -30.55 2.17 -17.96
C PHE A 517 -31.17 0.77 -18.24
N ARG A 518 -30.52 -0.33 -17.82
CA ARG A 518 -30.97 -1.71 -18.13
C ARG A 518 -32.41 -2.03 -17.75
N ASP A 519 -32.96 -1.39 -16.72
CA ASP A 519 -34.32 -1.60 -16.28
C ASP A 519 -35.33 -0.73 -17.06
N ILE A 520 -34.87 0.31 -17.73
CA ILE A 520 -35.67 1.26 -18.55
C ILE A 520 -35.59 0.91 -20.03
N ILE A 521 -34.34 0.75 -20.56
CA ILE A 521 -34.11 0.44 -21.98
C ILE A 521 -33.98 -1.08 -22.13
N LYS A 522 -34.95 -1.70 -22.81
CA LYS A 522 -35.01 -3.17 -22.91
C LYS A 522 -34.33 -3.76 -24.14
N TRP A 523 -34.04 -2.96 -25.17
CA TRP A 523 -33.43 -3.44 -26.41
C TRP A 523 -31.89 -3.51 -26.37
N ALA A 524 -31.27 -2.78 -25.45
CA ALA A 524 -29.85 -2.81 -25.16
C ALA A 524 -29.59 -2.29 -23.74
N GLU A 525 -28.45 -2.64 -23.16
CA GLU A 525 -27.98 -2.06 -21.91
C GLU A 525 -27.21 -0.79 -22.24
N VAL A 526 -27.72 0.34 -21.80
CA VAL A 526 -27.10 1.66 -21.98
C VAL A 526 -26.63 2.18 -20.62
N GLN A 527 -25.39 2.60 -20.54
CA GLN A 527 -24.80 3.13 -19.34
C GLN A 527 -24.14 4.49 -19.64
N VAL A 528 -24.30 5.44 -18.74
CA VAL A 528 -23.64 6.75 -18.82
C VAL A 528 -23.01 7.10 -17.48
N GLY A 529 -21.96 7.88 -17.54
CA GLY A 529 -21.31 8.37 -16.32
C GLY A 529 -20.44 9.58 -16.57
N GLY A 530 -19.98 10.18 -15.47
CA GLY A 530 -19.12 11.35 -15.52
C GLY A 530 -18.29 11.46 -14.25
N SER A 531 -17.18 12.16 -14.36
CA SER A 531 -16.26 12.40 -13.24
C SER A 531 -15.71 13.82 -13.28
N TRP A 532 -15.40 14.34 -12.12
CA TRP A 532 -14.68 15.57 -11.92
C TRP A 532 -13.59 15.36 -10.87
N ARG A 533 -12.39 15.90 -11.13
CA ARG A 533 -11.26 15.88 -10.20
C ARG A 533 -10.67 17.27 -10.08
N GLN A 534 -10.24 17.63 -8.88
CA GLN A 534 -9.42 18.82 -8.62
C GLN A 534 -8.28 18.41 -7.71
N TYR A 535 -7.08 18.68 -8.17
CA TYR A 535 -5.87 18.57 -7.38
C TYR A 535 -5.48 19.96 -6.86
N GLU A 536 -5.00 20.00 -5.62
CA GLU A 536 -4.34 21.15 -4.99
C GLU A 536 -2.96 20.67 -4.57
N MET A 537 -1.97 20.85 -5.44
CA MET A 537 -0.59 20.43 -5.19
C MET A 537 0.09 21.51 -4.33
N ASN A 538 0.59 21.12 -3.16
CA ASN A 538 1.18 22.03 -2.18
C ASN A 538 2.44 21.42 -1.57
N SER A 539 3.61 21.85 -2.05
CA SER A 539 4.93 21.38 -1.62
C SER A 539 5.84 22.47 -1.05
N GLU A 540 5.36 23.69 -0.97
CA GLU A 540 6.15 24.84 -0.53
C GLU A 540 7.49 24.99 -1.28
N GLY A 541 7.51 24.61 -2.57
CA GLY A 541 8.69 24.66 -3.42
C GLY A 541 9.62 23.45 -3.35
N THR A 542 9.37 22.45 -2.51
CA THR A 542 10.26 21.28 -2.35
C THR A 542 10.08 20.21 -3.44
N ILE A 543 8.90 20.14 -4.07
CA ILE A 543 8.57 19.20 -5.15
C ILE A 543 8.17 19.96 -6.41
N PHE A 544 7.30 20.95 -6.27
CA PHE A 544 6.79 21.79 -7.35
C PHE A 544 7.27 23.25 -7.19
N THR A 545 7.12 24.05 -8.25
CA THR A 545 7.41 25.50 -8.19
C THR A 545 6.21 26.30 -7.65
N ASP A 546 5.74 25.91 -6.48
CA ASP A 546 4.55 26.41 -5.80
C ASP A 546 4.89 27.38 -4.64
N TYR A 547 5.96 28.18 -4.82
CA TYR A 547 6.43 29.16 -3.85
C TYR A 547 5.39 30.23 -3.50
N ASP A 548 4.51 30.56 -4.46
CA ASP A 548 3.46 31.55 -4.30
C ASP A 548 2.12 30.99 -3.81
N GLY A 549 2.08 29.69 -3.50
CA GLY A 549 0.91 28.96 -3.02
C GLY A 549 0.55 27.74 -3.90
N PRO A 550 -0.47 26.97 -3.49
CA PRO A 550 -0.81 25.70 -4.12
C PRO A 550 -1.17 25.82 -5.60
N ILE A 551 -0.71 24.86 -6.41
CA ILE A 551 -1.05 24.72 -7.82
C ILE A 551 -2.35 23.95 -7.94
N THR A 552 -3.38 24.57 -8.50
CA THR A 552 -4.67 23.91 -8.76
C THR A 552 -4.72 23.35 -10.18
N TYR A 553 -5.16 22.08 -10.30
CA TYR A 553 -5.33 21.40 -11.58
C TYR A 553 -6.67 20.65 -11.61
N ARG A 554 -7.43 20.77 -12.70
CA ARG A 554 -8.79 20.19 -12.84
C ARG A 554 -8.92 19.30 -14.06
N GLU A 555 -9.70 18.24 -13.88
CA GLU A 555 -10.05 17.28 -14.93
C GLU A 555 -11.55 17.00 -14.94
N TYR A 556 -12.09 16.76 -16.13
CA TYR A 556 -13.50 16.42 -16.38
C TYR A 556 -13.56 15.24 -17.32
N GLY A 557 -14.42 14.27 -17.04
CA GLY A 557 -14.65 13.14 -17.90
C GLY A 557 -16.12 12.81 -18.01
N ALA A 558 -16.56 12.42 -19.21
CA ALA A 558 -17.88 11.87 -19.43
C ALA A 558 -17.78 10.65 -20.36
N TYR A 559 -18.58 9.62 -20.11
CA TYR A 559 -18.56 8.41 -20.92
C TYR A 559 -19.96 7.84 -21.14
N GLY A 560 -20.09 7.08 -22.22
CA GLY A 560 -21.26 6.24 -22.52
C GLY A 560 -20.81 4.87 -22.97
N GLN A 561 -21.56 3.85 -22.58
CA GLN A 561 -21.37 2.47 -23.01
C GLN A 561 -22.69 1.88 -23.46
N LEU A 562 -22.65 1.14 -24.56
CA LEU A 562 -23.78 0.36 -25.06
C LEU A 562 -23.36 -1.11 -25.13
N THR A 563 -24.15 -1.97 -24.51
CA THR A 563 -23.98 -3.43 -24.57
C THR A 563 -25.23 -4.06 -25.12
N LYS A 564 -25.09 -4.91 -26.12
CA LYS A 564 -26.20 -5.67 -26.69
C LYS A 564 -25.83 -7.13 -26.87
N LYS A 565 -26.77 -8.00 -26.47
CA LYS A 565 -26.67 -9.44 -26.64
C LYS A 565 -27.49 -9.85 -27.88
N PHE A 566 -26.96 -10.81 -28.64
CA PHE A 566 -27.53 -11.38 -29.85
C PHE A 566 -27.49 -12.90 -29.82
N LEU A 567 -28.24 -13.56 -30.68
CA LEU A 567 -28.20 -15.02 -30.85
C LEU A 567 -28.46 -15.76 -29.54
N GLU A 568 -29.51 -15.42 -28.82
CA GLU A 568 -29.87 -16.01 -27.53
C GLU A 568 -28.70 -15.90 -26.51
N ASP A 569 -28.18 -14.70 -26.40
CA ASP A 569 -27.04 -14.32 -25.50
C ASP A 569 -25.69 -14.97 -25.82
N ARG A 570 -25.55 -15.68 -26.94
CA ARG A 570 -24.29 -16.32 -27.38
C ARG A 570 -23.27 -15.33 -27.92
N LEU A 571 -23.69 -14.13 -28.33
CA LEU A 571 -22.84 -13.05 -28.80
C LEU A 571 -23.18 -11.77 -28.04
N LYS A 572 -22.20 -11.23 -27.32
CA LYS A 572 -22.26 -9.95 -26.60
C LYS A 572 -21.39 -8.93 -27.32
N PHE A 573 -21.97 -7.83 -27.74
CA PHE A 573 -21.26 -6.68 -28.27
C PHE A 573 -21.28 -5.55 -27.26
N THR A 574 -20.10 -4.97 -26.93
CA THR A 574 -19.96 -3.81 -26.04
C THR A 574 -19.14 -2.75 -26.75
N GLY A 575 -19.67 -1.54 -26.84
CA GLY A 575 -18.99 -0.36 -27.36
C GLY A 575 -19.00 0.76 -26.31
N SER A 576 -17.86 1.40 -26.08
CA SER A 576 -17.70 2.48 -25.12
C SER A 576 -17.06 3.69 -25.79
N LEU A 577 -17.51 4.88 -25.38
CA LEU A 577 -16.93 6.16 -25.79
C LEU A 577 -16.73 7.02 -24.56
N ARG A 578 -15.60 7.73 -24.51
CA ARG A 578 -15.29 8.63 -23.42
C ARG A 578 -14.72 9.94 -23.97
N TYR A 579 -15.12 11.03 -23.35
CA TYR A 579 -14.53 12.36 -23.53
C TYR A 579 -13.85 12.80 -22.25
N ASP A 580 -12.61 13.21 -22.32
CA ASP A 580 -11.85 13.78 -21.21
C ASP A 580 -11.33 15.16 -21.58
N LYS A 581 -11.37 16.08 -20.62
CA LYS A 581 -10.78 17.41 -20.73
C LYS A 581 -10.05 17.73 -19.43
N SER A 582 -8.87 18.32 -19.53
CA SER A 582 -8.14 18.87 -18.39
C SER A 582 -7.99 20.38 -18.50
N GLN A 583 -7.52 20.99 -17.42
CA GLN A 583 -7.28 22.44 -17.38
C GLN A 583 -6.23 22.89 -18.41
N ASN A 584 -5.20 22.06 -18.65
CA ASN A 584 -4.02 22.39 -19.45
C ASN A 584 -4.07 21.82 -20.88
N PHE A 585 -5.02 20.95 -21.19
CA PHE A 585 -5.12 20.28 -22.48
C PHE A 585 -6.54 20.35 -23.03
N ASP A 586 -6.63 20.44 -24.34
CA ASP A 586 -7.91 20.36 -25.04
C ASP A 586 -8.59 19.00 -24.82
N GLY A 587 -9.92 18.97 -25.00
CA GLY A 587 -10.68 17.75 -24.85
C GLY A 587 -10.33 16.71 -25.90
N ASN A 588 -10.28 15.45 -25.50
CA ASN A 588 -10.00 14.30 -26.34
C ASN A 588 -11.11 13.24 -26.19
N ILE A 589 -11.37 12.49 -27.29
CA ILE A 589 -12.32 11.36 -27.33
C ILE A 589 -11.55 10.07 -27.53
#